data_1a89e0f6929075ceb8986d50bddfdac7
#
_entry.id   1a89e0f6929075ceb8986d50bddfdac7
#
_cell.length_a   1.000
_cell.length_b   1.000
_cell.length_c   1.000
_cell.angle_alpha   90.00
_cell.angle_beta   90.00
_cell.angle_gamma   90.00
#
_symmetry.space_group_name_H-M   'P 1'
#
loop_
_entity.id
_entity.type
_entity.pdbx_description
1 polymer ?
#
loop_
_entity_poly.entity_id
_entity_poly.type
_entity_poly.pdbx_seq_one_letter_code
_entity_poly.pdbx_strand_id
1 'polypeptide(L)'
;MLSGGEKRRVAIARALVQKPELLLADEIVSELDHVTAREIMNLVADAQRTFNLTSVMVHHNMQLALEYANRVAVIKEGQKILEIGVEGDRIVDFQTGNLTQKEIMELYKE
;
A
#
# COMPACT_ATOMS: atom_id res chain seq x y z
N MET A 1 -24.79 -12.99 1.22
CA MET A 1 -23.66 -12.58 2.08
C MET A 1 -22.47 -12.18 1.21
N LEU A 2 -21.90 -11.04 1.48
CA LEU A 2 -20.75 -10.57 0.73
C LEU A 2 -19.47 -11.27 1.16
N SER A 3 -18.56 -11.53 0.20
CA SER A 3 -17.21 -12.00 0.50
C SER A 3 -16.39 -10.90 1.18
N GLY A 4 -15.24 -11.25 1.73
CA GLY A 4 -14.32 -10.25 2.32
C GLY A 4 -13.89 -9.19 1.32
N GLY A 5 -13.58 -9.59 0.07
CA GLY A 5 -13.22 -8.66 -0.97
C GLY A 5 -14.36 -7.73 -1.38
N GLU A 6 -15.57 -8.28 -1.47
CA GLU A 6 -16.74 -7.47 -1.80
C GLU A 6 -17.05 -6.43 -0.71
N LYS A 7 -16.95 -6.83 0.56
CA LYS A 7 -17.14 -5.92 1.68
C LYS A 7 -16.13 -4.79 1.64
N ARG A 8 -14.88 -5.09 1.30
CA ARG A 8 -13.83 -4.08 1.23
C ARG A 8 -14.02 -3.14 0.05
N ARG A 9 -14.47 -3.64 -1.09
CA ARG A 9 -14.82 -2.79 -2.23
C ARG A 9 -15.94 -1.83 -1.87
N VAL A 10 -16.97 -2.29 -1.16
CA VAL A 10 -18.07 -1.44 -0.71
C VAL A 10 -17.57 -0.35 0.23
N ALA A 11 -16.70 -0.70 1.18
CA ALA A 11 -16.13 0.27 2.12
C ALA A 11 -15.32 1.34 1.41
N ILE A 12 -14.51 0.94 0.42
CA ILE A 12 -13.71 1.87 -0.37
C ILE A 12 -14.64 2.79 -1.20
N ALA A 13 -15.65 2.22 -1.83
CA ALA A 13 -16.61 3.00 -2.61
C ALA A 13 -17.32 4.04 -1.75
N ARG A 14 -17.72 3.68 -0.54
CA ARG A 14 -18.33 4.62 0.41
C ARG A 14 -17.41 5.77 0.76
N ALA A 15 -16.13 5.47 0.99
CA ALA A 15 -15.15 6.50 1.28
C ALA A 15 -14.96 7.44 0.08
N LEU A 16 -14.92 6.90 -1.12
CA LEU A 16 -14.70 7.67 -2.34
C LEU A 16 -15.88 8.57 -2.72
N VAL A 17 -17.11 8.16 -2.38
CA VAL A 17 -18.30 8.97 -2.62
C VAL A 17 -18.22 10.32 -1.91
N GLN A 18 -17.52 10.39 -0.80
CA GLN A 18 -17.35 11.63 -0.05
C GLN A 18 -16.33 12.57 -0.66
N LYS A 19 -15.70 12.19 -1.76
CA LYS A 19 -14.70 12.97 -2.50
C LYS A 19 -13.55 13.42 -1.60
N PRO A 20 -12.84 12.47 -0.96
CA PRO A 20 -11.76 12.83 -0.05
C PRO A 20 -10.54 13.35 -0.80
N GLU A 21 -9.75 14.19 -0.14
CA GLU A 21 -8.42 14.54 -0.60
C GLU A 21 -7.39 13.53 -0.11
N LEU A 22 -7.67 12.87 1.01
CA LEU A 22 -6.81 11.90 1.64
C LEU A 22 -7.61 10.65 1.98
N LEU A 23 -7.13 9.49 1.54
CA LEU A 23 -7.70 8.20 1.88
C LEU A 23 -6.74 7.48 2.82
N LEU A 24 -7.22 7.13 4.00
CA LEU A 24 -6.48 6.32 4.96
C LEU A 24 -7.02 4.90 4.93
N ALA A 25 -6.17 3.94 4.67
CA ALA A 25 -6.55 2.55 4.54
C ALA A 25 -5.68 1.67 5.44
N ASP A 26 -6.31 1.04 6.42
CA ASP A 26 -5.62 0.20 7.39
C ASP A 26 -5.86 -1.27 7.07
N GLU A 27 -4.83 -1.94 6.57
CA GLU A 27 -4.82 -3.37 6.29
C GLU A 27 -5.98 -3.84 5.41
N ILE A 28 -6.32 -3.08 4.38
CA ILE A 28 -7.50 -3.37 3.54
C ILE A 28 -7.36 -4.64 2.69
N VAL A 29 -6.16 -5.20 2.59
CA VAL A 29 -5.93 -6.44 1.83
C VAL A 29 -5.52 -7.61 2.72
N SER A 30 -5.52 -7.44 4.06
CA SER A 30 -5.17 -8.53 4.95
C SER A 30 -6.22 -9.64 4.87
N GLU A 31 -5.76 -10.88 4.95
CA GLU A 31 -6.59 -12.09 4.89
C GLU A 31 -7.29 -12.32 3.54
N LEU A 32 -6.97 -11.53 2.52
CA LEU A 32 -7.47 -11.77 1.18
C LEU A 32 -6.48 -12.63 0.39
N ASP A 33 -7.01 -13.44 -0.53
CA ASP A 33 -6.16 -14.15 -1.46
C ASP A 33 -5.42 -13.15 -2.37
N HIS A 34 -4.38 -13.62 -3.03
CA HIS A 34 -3.48 -12.78 -3.81
C HIS A 34 -4.19 -12.05 -4.95
N VAL A 35 -5.09 -12.73 -5.66
CA VAL A 35 -5.83 -12.14 -6.78
C VAL A 35 -6.77 -11.05 -6.29
N THR A 36 -7.53 -11.32 -5.25
CA THR A 36 -8.48 -10.35 -4.68
C THR A 36 -7.75 -9.14 -4.10
N ALA A 37 -6.61 -9.37 -3.43
CA ALA A 37 -5.80 -8.29 -2.90
C ALA A 37 -5.35 -7.33 -4.01
N ARG A 38 -4.90 -7.87 -5.15
CA ARG A 38 -4.49 -7.04 -6.29
C ARG A 38 -5.66 -6.27 -6.90
N GLU A 39 -6.83 -6.86 -6.94
CA GLU A 39 -8.03 -6.17 -7.42
C GLU A 39 -8.35 -4.95 -6.55
N ILE A 40 -8.24 -5.11 -5.23
CA ILE A 40 -8.45 -4.00 -4.30
C ILE A 40 -7.39 -2.92 -4.48
N MET A 41 -6.12 -3.31 -4.61
CA MET A 41 -5.04 -2.35 -4.81
C MET A 41 -5.20 -1.59 -6.13
N ASN A 42 -5.61 -2.28 -7.19
CA ASN A 42 -5.89 -1.65 -8.48
C ASN A 42 -7.04 -0.65 -8.40
N LEU A 43 -8.07 -1.00 -7.65
CA LEU A 43 -9.21 -0.10 -7.43
C LEU A 43 -8.76 1.21 -6.76
N VAL A 44 -7.94 1.11 -5.72
CA VAL A 44 -7.43 2.29 -5.03
C VAL A 44 -6.50 3.10 -5.93
N ALA A 45 -5.63 2.43 -6.69
CA ALA A 45 -4.72 3.10 -7.62
C ALA A 45 -5.49 3.87 -8.71
N ASP A 46 -6.53 3.26 -9.26
CA ASP A 46 -7.37 3.90 -10.27
C ASP A 46 -8.11 5.11 -9.70
N ALA A 47 -8.65 4.98 -8.50
CA ALA A 47 -9.34 6.08 -7.83
C ALA A 47 -8.38 7.24 -7.53
N GLN A 48 -7.15 6.91 -7.11
CA GLN A 48 -6.15 7.91 -6.84
C GLN A 48 -5.81 8.74 -8.08
N ARG A 49 -5.67 8.08 -9.22
CA ARG A 49 -5.43 8.78 -10.49
C ARG A 49 -6.64 9.59 -10.95
N THR A 50 -7.82 8.98 -10.89
CA THR A 50 -9.05 9.60 -11.40
C THR A 50 -9.46 10.82 -10.59
N PHE A 51 -9.37 10.74 -9.27
CA PHE A 51 -9.83 11.79 -8.36
C PHE A 51 -8.70 12.64 -7.78
N ASN A 52 -7.47 12.37 -8.19
CA ASN A 52 -6.28 13.09 -7.72
C ASN A 52 -6.19 13.16 -6.19
N LEU A 53 -6.45 12.03 -5.55
CA LEU A 53 -6.36 11.93 -4.10
C LEU A 53 -5.02 11.35 -3.66
N THR A 54 -4.66 11.59 -2.41
CA THR A 54 -3.50 10.98 -1.77
C THR A 54 -4.00 9.83 -0.91
N SER A 55 -3.29 8.71 -0.94
CA SER A 55 -3.64 7.58 -0.08
C SER A 55 -2.46 7.18 0.80
N VAL A 56 -2.78 6.86 2.05
CA VAL A 56 -1.82 6.30 3.00
C VAL A 56 -2.38 4.96 3.44
N MET A 57 -1.58 3.93 3.28
CA MET A 57 -2.01 2.56 3.57
C MET A 57 -1.08 1.89 4.57
N VAL A 58 -1.65 1.08 5.43
CA VAL A 58 -0.89 0.20 6.32
C VAL A 58 -0.98 -1.21 5.75
N HIS A 59 0.17 -1.82 5.51
CA HIS A 59 0.30 -3.15 4.94
C HIS A 59 1.27 -4.01 5.72
N HIS A 60 1.01 -5.32 5.72
CA HIS A 60 2.02 -6.31 6.11
C HIS A 60 2.64 -6.99 4.89
N ASN A 61 2.14 -6.71 3.70
CA ASN A 61 2.65 -7.31 2.46
C ASN A 61 3.59 -6.34 1.77
N MET A 62 4.89 -6.55 1.94
CA MET A 62 5.91 -5.68 1.37
C MET A 62 5.88 -5.70 -0.16
N GLN A 63 5.58 -6.86 -0.76
CA GLN A 63 5.54 -6.97 -2.21
C GLN A 63 4.47 -6.05 -2.81
N LEU A 64 3.26 -6.05 -2.25
CA LEU A 64 2.20 -5.17 -2.70
C LEU A 64 2.54 -3.70 -2.44
N ALA A 65 3.14 -3.41 -1.29
CA ALA A 65 3.56 -2.04 -0.99
C ALA A 65 4.55 -1.53 -2.05
N LEU A 66 5.54 -2.33 -2.41
CA LEU A 66 6.53 -1.94 -3.41
C LEU A 66 5.95 -1.80 -4.81
N GLU A 67 4.93 -2.59 -5.14
CA GLU A 67 4.30 -2.53 -6.47
C GLU A 67 3.41 -1.29 -6.65
N TYR A 68 2.75 -0.84 -5.60
CA TYR A 68 1.71 0.18 -5.71
C TYR A 68 2.07 1.53 -5.10
N ALA A 69 2.97 1.56 -4.13
CA ALA A 69 3.30 2.80 -3.44
C ALA A 69 4.38 3.61 -4.15
N ASN A 70 4.32 4.92 -4.01
CA ASN A 70 5.41 5.83 -4.39
C ASN A 70 6.43 5.95 -3.27
N ARG A 71 5.99 5.72 -2.05
CA ARG A 71 6.81 5.91 -0.87
C ARG A 71 6.41 4.88 0.18
N VAL A 72 7.39 4.22 0.75
CA VAL A 72 7.16 3.17 1.75
C VAL A 72 8.00 3.49 2.99
N ALA A 73 7.35 3.47 4.14
CA ALA A 73 8.03 3.56 5.42
C ALA A 73 7.85 2.25 6.16
N VAL A 74 8.94 1.70 6.67
CA VAL A 74 8.91 0.47 7.47
C VAL A 74 9.00 0.85 8.93
N ILE A 75 8.02 0.39 9.71
CA ILE A 75 7.95 0.68 11.14
C ILE A 75 8.08 -0.62 11.90
N LYS A 76 8.97 -0.64 12.88
CA LYS A 76 9.22 -1.79 13.73
C LYS A 76 9.34 -1.31 15.17
N GLU A 77 8.61 -1.96 16.06
CA GLU A 77 8.63 -1.63 17.50
C GLU A 77 8.36 -0.13 17.76
N GLY A 78 7.42 0.44 17.00
CA GLY A 78 7.04 1.83 17.16
C GLY A 78 8.02 2.83 16.55
N GLN A 79 9.08 2.37 15.88
CA GLN A 79 10.07 3.23 15.28
C GLN A 79 10.16 3.06 13.77
N LYS A 80 10.36 4.17 13.08
CA LYS A 80 10.61 4.12 11.65
C LYS A 80 12.07 3.70 11.43
N ILE A 81 12.27 2.54 10.82
CA ILE A 81 13.61 2.01 10.57
C ILE A 81 14.10 2.26 9.15
N LEU A 82 13.18 2.57 8.22
CA LEU A 82 13.51 2.73 6.82
C LEU A 82 12.43 3.56 6.13
N GLU A 83 12.84 4.42 5.22
CA GLU A 83 11.93 5.12 4.34
C GLU A 83 12.52 5.14 2.94
N ILE A 84 11.74 4.67 1.95
CA ILE A 84 12.19 4.56 0.57
C ILE A 84 11.18 5.18 -0.38
N GLY A 85 11.70 5.68 -1.49
CA GLY A 85 10.89 6.05 -2.63
C GLY A 85 10.88 4.92 -3.65
N VAL A 86 9.78 4.77 -4.37
CA VAL A 86 9.64 3.77 -5.42
C VAL A 86 9.28 4.48 -6.71
N GLU A 87 10.13 4.36 -7.72
CA GLU A 87 9.92 4.94 -9.04
C GLU A 87 10.00 3.82 -10.08
N GLY A 88 8.83 3.28 -10.47
CA GLY A 88 8.78 2.13 -11.35
C GLY A 88 9.48 0.94 -10.72
N ASP A 89 10.54 0.44 -11.38
CA ASP A 89 11.33 -0.68 -10.87
C ASP A 89 12.48 -0.23 -9.98
N ARG A 90 12.66 1.08 -9.77
CA ARG A 90 13.76 1.62 -9.00
C ARG A 90 13.33 1.92 -7.58
N ILE A 91 14.17 1.52 -6.64
CA ILE A 91 14.01 1.84 -5.24
C ILE A 91 15.07 2.86 -4.86
N VAL A 92 14.61 3.99 -4.32
CA VAL A 92 15.49 5.05 -3.85
C VAL A 92 15.32 5.16 -2.34
N ASP A 93 16.42 4.98 -1.63
CA ASP A 93 16.41 5.11 -0.17
C ASP A 93 16.70 6.56 0.20
N PHE A 94 15.85 7.13 1.00
CA PHE A 94 16.00 8.51 1.45
C PHE A 94 16.92 8.65 2.67
N GLN A 95 17.29 7.57 3.33
CA GLN A 95 18.05 7.64 4.59
C GLN A 95 19.37 6.87 4.59
N THR A 96 19.44 5.73 3.95
CA THR A 96 20.58 4.81 4.08
C THR A 96 21.28 4.49 2.76
N GLY A 97 20.92 5.16 1.66
CA GLY A 97 21.47 4.87 0.34
C GLY A 97 20.59 3.93 -0.44
N ASN A 98 21.12 3.34 -1.49
CA ASN A 98 20.34 2.48 -2.38
C ASN A 98 20.29 1.05 -1.84
N LEU A 99 19.10 0.59 -1.51
CA LEU A 99 18.86 -0.81 -1.17
C LEU A 99 18.18 -1.52 -2.33
N THR A 100 18.53 -2.77 -2.52
CA THR A 100 17.83 -3.59 -3.50
C THR A 100 16.49 -4.04 -2.91
N GLN A 101 15.57 -4.42 -3.79
CA GLN A 101 14.29 -4.97 -3.37
C GLN A 101 14.48 -6.18 -2.44
N LYS A 102 15.47 -7.02 -2.76
CA LYS A 102 15.80 -8.19 -1.96
C LYS A 102 16.24 -7.81 -0.53
N GLU A 103 17.09 -6.81 -0.41
CA GLU A 103 17.57 -6.34 0.90
C GLU A 103 16.41 -5.79 1.74
N ILE A 104 15.50 -5.07 1.12
CA ILE A 104 14.32 -4.54 1.79
C ILE A 104 13.41 -5.67 2.26
N MET A 105 13.20 -6.68 1.42
CA MET A 105 12.39 -7.84 1.78
C MET A 105 13.00 -8.62 2.96
N GLU A 106 14.32 -8.71 3.01
CA GLU A 106 15.00 -9.35 4.14
C GLU A 106 14.76 -8.60 5.45
N LEU A 107 14.80 -7.27 5.42
CA LEU A 107 14.50 -6.45 6.59
C LEU A 107 13.07 -6.66 7.08
N TYR A 108 12.15 -6.80 6.16
CA TYR A 108 10.73 -6.95 6.48
C TYR A 108 10.41 -8.29 7.13
N LYS A 109 11.16 -9.34 6.80
CA LYS A 109 10.93 -10.68 7.33
C LYS A 109 11.23 -10.80 8.84
N GLU A 110 11.98 -9.92 9.38
CA GLU A 110 12.25 -9.91 10.81
C GLU A 110 11.07 -9.33 11.60
#